data_def6e88ff2861f41ae3d69b4a9a08bcc
#
_entry.id   def6e88ff2861f41ae3d69b4a9a08bcc
#
_cell.length_a   1.000
_cell.length_b   1.000
_cell.length_c   1.000
_cell.angle_alpha   90.00
_cell.angle_beta   90.00
_cell.angle_gamma   90.00
#
_symmetry.space_group_name_H-M   'P 1'
#
loop_
_entity.id
_entity.type
_entity.pdbx_description
1 polymer ?
#
loop_
_entity_poly.entity_id
_entity_poly.type
_entity_poly.pdbx_seq_one_letter_code
_entity_poly.pdbx_strand_id
1 'polypeptide(L)'
;MYKKMLTVLSLAMILTLSGCVQLTQKIWHNQDNSGKYVIEMILSEDMLSIIGFGGTAEEIREELLQEFAVTPEELKSDFPNLKDVSVNSYYDAEDRAFHVVMEIDLFDMTKGFQFDENTDMDSLTFTITDNHDDTFRFSQTMDYG
;
A
#
# COMPACT_ATOMS: atom_id res chain seq x y z
N MET A 1 5.80 -7.38 13.52
CA MET A 1 5.88 -6.71 12.21
C MET A 1 4.50 -6.23 11.75
N TYR A 2 3.50 -7.06 11.71
CA TYR A 2 2.10 -6.72 11.38
C TYR A 2 1.53 -5.53 12.14
N LYS A 3 1.76 -5.46 13.45
CA LYS A 3 1.25 -4.35 14.27
C LYS A 3 1.77 -2.99 13.81
N LYS A 4 3.03 -2.91 13.36
CA LYS A 4 3.61 -1.67 12.83
C LYS A 4 3.00 -1.28 11.49
N MET A 5 2.83 -2.25 10.59
CA MET A 5 2.22 -2.00 9.28
C MET A 5 0.75 -1.58 9.41
N LEU A 6 0.02 -2.18 10.33
CA LEU A 6 -1.36 -1.81 10.62
C LEU A 6 -1.46 -0.42 11.25
N THR A 7 -0.56 -0.10 12.16
CA THR A 7 -0.51 1.23 12.79
C THR A 7 -0.22 2.31 11.74
N VAL A 8 0.68 2.03 10.80
CA VAL A 8 1.01 2.95 9.70
C VAL A 8 -0.16 3.09 8.74
N LEU A 9 -0.82 1.98 8.38
CA LEU A 9 -2.00 2.01 7.51
C LEU A 9 -3.18 2.74 8.15
N SER A 10 -3.42 2.50 9.44
CA SER A 10 -4.45 3.20 10.24
C SER A 10 -4.11 4.68 10.40
N LEU A 11 -2.85 5.02 10.65
CA LEU A 11 -2.38 6.40 10.75
C LEU A 11 -2.51 7.11 9.39
N ALA A 12 -2.17 6.46 8.28
CA ALA A 12 -2.36 6.98 6.94
C ALA A 12 -3.84 7.25 6.65
N MET A 13 -4.74 6.36 7.09
CA MET A 13 -6.18 6.53 6.92
C MET A 13 -6.75 7.71 7.72
N ILE A 14 -6.24 7.93 8.94
CA ILE A 14 -6.62 9.08 9.77
C ILE A 14 -6.07 10.39 9.16
N LEU A 15 -4.88 10.37 8.61
CA LEU A 15 -4.22 11.53 8.00
C LEU A 15 -4.86 11.92 6.65
N THR A 16 -5.44 10.98 5.89
CA THR A 16 -6.19 11.30 4.67
C THR A 16 -7.44 12.13 4.94
N LEU A 17 -8.04 11.98 6.12
CA LEU A 17 -9.15 12.82 6.56
C LEU A 17 -8.75 14.28 6.84
N SER A 18 -7.47 14.53 7.11
CA SER A 18 -6.94 15.88 7.36
C SER A 18 -6.44 16.61 6.11
N GLY A 19 -6.45 15.96 4.93
CA GLY A 19 -5.93 16.50 3.67
C GLY A 19 -4.40 16.62 3.60
N CYS A 20 -3.67 16.12 4.60
CA CYS A 20 -2.21 16.18 4.67
C CYS A 20 -1.51 15.02 3.95
N VAL A 21 -2.23 13.95 3.66
CA VAL A 21 -1.75 12.77 2.93
C VAL A 21 -2.66 12.52 1.74
N GLN A 22 -2.07 12.37 0.57
CA GLN A 22 -2.77 11.92 -0.61
C GLN A 22 -2.45 10.47 -0.85
N LEU A 23 -3.47 9.68 -1.15
CA LEU A 23 -3.35 8.27 -1.47
C LEU A 23 -3.85 8.05 -2.89
N THR A 24 -2.97 7.55 -3.74
CA THR A 24 -3.31 7.16 -5.11
C THR A 24 -3.21 5.64 -5.23
N GLN A 25 -4.19 5.06 -5.88
CA GLN A 25 -4.24 3.62 -6.13
C GLN A 25 -4.35 3.37 -7.63
N LYS A 26 -3.53 2.46 -8.15
CA LYS A 26 -3.55 2.04 -9.55
C LYS A 26 -3.59 0.53 -9.62
N ILE A 27 -4.39 0.01 -10.52
CA ILE A 27 -4.60 -1.42 -10.67
C ILE A 27 -4.41 -1.78 -12.14
N TRP A 28 -3.57 -2.78 -12.37
CA TRP A 28 -3.42 -3.43 -13.67
C TRP A 28 -3.88 -4.87 -13.56
N HIS A 29 -4.78 -5.27 -14.44
CA HIS A 29 -5.30 -6.62 -14.54
C HIS A 29 -4.96 -7.20 -15.89
N ASN A 30 -4.32 -8.37 -15.93
CA ASN A 30 -3.95 -9.07 -17.13
C ASN A 30 -5.01 -10.11 -17.52
N GLN A 31 -5.00 -10.54 -18.78
CA GLN A 31 -5.95 -11.54 -19.29
C GLN A 31 -5.82 -12.91 -18.63
N ASP A 32 -4.67 -13.23 -18.05
CA ASP A 32 -4.41 -14.46 -17.28
C ASP A 32 -4.81 -14.36 -15.80
N ASN A 33 -5.54 -13.32 -15.43
CA ASN A 33 -5.91 -12.92 -14.07
C ASN A 33 -4.76 -12.46 -13.17
N SER A 34 -3.51 -12.54 -13.58
CA SER A 34 -2.43 -11.90 -12.85
C SER A 34 -2.56 -10.37 -12.89
N GLY A 35 -1.90 -9.67 -12.01
CA GLY A 35 -1.94 -8.21 -12.06
C GLY A 35 -1.04 -7.55 -11.03
N LYS A 36 -1.09 -6.23 -11.06
CA LYS A 36 -0.32 -5.35 -10.20
C LYS A 36 -1.25 -4.36 -9.50
N TYR A 37 -1.06 -4.20 -8.23
CA TYR A 37 -1.68 -3.17 -7.41
C TYR A 37 -0.60 -2.22 -6.92
N VAL A 38 -0.77 -0.94 -7.18
CA VAL A 38 0.17 0.09 -6.75
C VAL A 38 -0.53 1.07 -5.84
N ILE A 39 0.04 1.25 -4.67
CA ILE A 39 -0.37 2.26 -3.70
C ILE A 39 0.73 3.32 -3.66
N GLU A 40 0.38 4.54 -3.96
CA GLU A 40 1.27 5.69 -3.84
C GLU A 40 0.75 6.62 -2.75
N MET A 41 1.56 6.85 -1.76
CA MET A 41 1.30 7.78 -0.67
C MET A 41 2.15 9.02 -0.87
N ILE A 42 1.52 10.19 -0.85
CA ILE A 42 2.18 11.48 -1.03
C ILE A 42 2.15 12.21 0.31
N LEU A 43 3.33 12.51 0.83
CA LEU A 43 3.55 13.11 2.14
C LEU A 43 4.23 14.48 1.96
N SER A 44 3.56 15.56 2.36
CA SER A 44 4.18 16.89 2.28
C SER A 44 5.33 17.03 3.27
N GLU A 45 6.35 17.84 2.92
CA GLU A 45 7.45 18.18 3.83
C GLU A 45 6.95 18.74 5.17
N ASP A 46 5.95 19.61 5.11
CA ASP A 46 5.39 20.24 6.31
C ASP A 46 4.80 19.21 7.27
N MET A 47 4.09 18.22 6.72
CA MET A 47 3.52 17.14 7.53
C MET A 47 4.61 16.26 8.14
N LEU A 48 5.61 15.87 7.37
CA LEU A 48 6.72 15.05 7.85
C LEU A 48 7.47 15.76 8.98
N SER A 49 7.68 17.06 8.87
CA SER A 49 8.28 17.88 9.93
C SER A 49 7.45 17.87 11.22
N ILE A 50 6.11 17.91 11.11
CA ILE A 50 5.21 17.87 12.27
C ILE A 50 5.29 16.53 12.99
N ILE A 51 5.40 15.42 12.26
CA ILE A 51 5.46 14.07 12.85
C ILE A 51 6.87 13.62 13.25
N GLY A 52 7.86 14.52 13.12
CA GLY A 52 9.20 14.32 13.67
C GLY A 52 10.26 13.84 12.67
N PHE A 53 9.93 13.78 11.38
CA PHE A 53 10.95 13.57 10.34
C PHE A 53 11.69 14.87 10.10
N GLY A 54 13.02 14.82 10.14
CA GLY A 54 13.87 15.98 9.91
C GLY A 54 15.19 15.60 9.28
N GLY A 55 15.80 16.56 8.58
CA GLY A 55 17.08 16.35 7.89
C GLY A 55 17.01 16.73 6.42
N THR A 56 17.95 16.19 5.65
CA THR A 56 17.97 16.34 4.19
C THR A 56 16.89 15.47 3.54
N ALA A 57 16.50 15.79 2.30
CA ALA A 57 15.55 15.00 1.55
C ALA A 57 15.99 13.53 1.40
N GLU A 58 17.30 13.29 1.28
CA GLU A 58 17.84 11.92 1.19
C GLU A 58 17.70 11.15 2.51
N GLU A 59 17.99 11.79 3.65
CA GLU A 59 17.85 11.20 4.97
C GLU A 59 16.38 10.84 5.25
N ILE A 60 15.45 11.76 4.96
CA ILE A 60 14.01 11.50 5.12
C ILE A 60 13.55 10.36 4.20
N ARG A 61 14.02 10.34 2.96
CA ARG A 61 13.70 9.25 2.01
C ARG A 61 14.16 7.89 2.52
N GLU A 62 15.38 7.80 3.03
CA GLU A 62 15.93 6.56 3.60
C GLU A 62 15.16 6.12 4.85
N GLU A 63 14.81 7.06 5.72
CA GLU A 63 14.02 6.78 6.91
C GLU A 63 12.61 6.27 6.54
N LEU A 64 11.95 6.88 5.56
CA LEU A 64 10.67 6.40 5.04
C LEU A 64 10.79 4.99 4.45
N LEU A 65 11.84 4.71 3.68
CA LEU A 65 12.08 3.36 3.16
C LEU A 65 12.27 2.33 4.28
N GLN A 66 12.96 2.67 5.35
CA GLN A 66 13.13 1.77 6.49
C GLN A 66 11.82 1.54 7.25
N GLU A 67 11.01 2.59 7.41
CA GLU A 67 9.72 2.50 8.11
C GLU A 67 8.71 1.65 7.34
N PHE A 68 8.70 1.77 6.01
CA PHE A 68 7.82 0.99 5.12
C PHE A 68 8.47 -0.29 4.58
N ALA A 69 9.68 -0.62 5.03
CA ALA A 69 10.36 -1.82 4.57
C ALA A 69 9.52 -3.07 4.85
N VAL A 70 9.31 -3.85 3.81
CA VAL A 70 8.68 -5.17 3.89
C VAL A 70 9.65 -6.21 3.35
N THR A 71 9.69 -7.36 4.01
CA THR A 71 10.49 -8.50 3.55
C THR A 71 9.61 -9.35 2.64
N PRO A 72 9.89 -9.40 1.32
CA PRO A 72 9.04 -10.12 0.38
C PRO A 72 8.84 -11.59 0.76
N GLU A 73 9.88 -12.23 1.28
CA GLU A 73 9.86 -13.64 1.70
C GLU A 73 8.89 -13.90 2.85
N GLU A 74 8.86 -13.01 3.85
CA GLU A 74 7.93 -13.11 4.97
C GLU A 74 6.49 -12.92 4.51
N LEU A 75 6.26 -11.91 3.66
CA LEU A 75 4.93 -11.66 3.13
C LEU A 75 4.43 -12.78 2.21
N LYS A 76 5.29 -13.36 1.37
CA LYS A 76 4.93 -14.49 0.50
C LYS A 76 4.54 -15.74 1.29
N SER A 77 5.13 -15.92 2.48
CA SER A 77 4.75 -17.00 3.39
C SER A 77 3.30 -16.86 3.89
N ASP A 78 2.91 -15.64 4.20
CA ASP A 78 1.59 -15.33 4.75
C ASP A 78 0.52 -15.14 3.68
N PHE A 79 0.94 -14.78 2.46
CA PHE A 79 0.05 -14.50 1.33
C PHE A 79 0.45 -15.31 0.09
N PRO A 80 -0.06 -16.53 -0.07
CA PRO A 80 0.30 -17.41 -1.19
C PRO A 80 -0.01 -16.82 -2.59
N ASN A 81 -0.95 -15.89 -2.67
CA ASN A 81 -1.30 -15.20 -3.91
C ASN A 81 -0.34 -14.05 -4.26
N LEU A 82 0.57 -13.70 -3.37
CA LEU A 82 1.56 -12.66 -3.57
C LEU A 82 2.72 -13.19 -4.44
N LYS A 83 2.88 -12.61 -5.61
CA LYS A 83 3.99 -12.92 -6.52
C LYS A 83 5.24 -12.15 -6.16
N ASP A 84 5.10 -10.84 -5.95
CA ASP A 84 6.18 -9.96 -5.54
C ASP A 84 5.64 -8.69 -4.86
N VAL A 85 6.51 -8.03 -4.09
CA VAL A 85 6.23 -6.75 -3.47
C VAL A 85 7.50 -5.92 -3.45
N SER A 86 7.38 -4.65 -3.77
CA SER A 86 8.47 -3.69 -3.65
C SER A 86 7.99 -2.37 -3.07
N VAL A 87 8.87 -1.69 -2.35
CA VAL A 87 8.63 -0.35 -1.83
C VAL A 87 9.74 0.55 -2.32
N ASN A 88 9.38 1.70 -2.83
CA ASN A 88 10.32 2.74 -3.24
C ASN A 88 9.87 4.09 -2.69
N SER A 89 10.81 5.02 -2.56
CA SER A 89 10.54 6.37 -2.13
C SER A 89 11.36 7.35 -2.98
N TYR A 90 10.74 8.48 -3.33
CA TYR A 90 11.42 9.59 -3.99
C TYR A 90 10.88 10.93 -3.50
N TYR A 91 11.68 11.96 -3.69
CA TYR A 91 11.30 13.32 -3.36
C TYR A 91 10.98 14.10 -4.64
N ASP A 92 9.82 14.73 -4.67
CA ASP A 92 9.42 15.68 -5.70
C ASP A 92 9.63 17.10 -5.21
N ALA A 93 10.61 17.78 -5.81
CA ALA A 93 10.98 19.14 -5.43
C ALA A 93 9.96 20.19 -5.91
N GLU A 94 9.18 19.90 -6.95
CA GLU A 94 8.17 20.81 -7.48
C GLU A 94 6.98 20.89 -6.52
N ASP A 95 6.52 19.74 -6.06
CA ASP A 95 5.40 19.64 -5.12
C ASP A 95 5.85 19.71 -3.64
N ARG A 96 7.15 19.71 -3.37
CA ARG A 96 7.73 19.65 -2.02
C ARG A 96 7.13 18.50 -1.21
N ALA A 97 7.13 17.32 -1.81
CA ALA A 97 6.52 16.14 -1.26
C ALA A 97 7.39 14.89 -1.44
N PHE A 98 7.25 13.97 -0.50
CA PHE A 98 7.80 12.63 -0.59
C PHE A 98 6.75 11.67 -1.07
N HIS A 99 7.12 10.84 -2.03
CA HIS A 99 6.27 9.77 -2.54
C HIS A 99 6.80 8.43 -2.04
N VAL A 100 5.94 7.67 -1.41
CA VAL A 100 6.20 6.27 -1.06
C VAL A 100 5.32 5.41 -1.94
N VAL A 101 5.94 4.59 -2.77
CA VAL A 101 5.26 3.75 -3.76
C VAL A 101 5.45 2.29 -3.38
N MET A 102 4.35 1.62 -3.10
CA MET A 102 4.30 0.18 -2.88
C MET A 102 3.69 -0.49 -4.10
N GLU A 103 4.44 -1.39 -4.72
CA GLU A 103 3.98 -2.21 -5.83
C GLU A 103 3.78 -3.65 -5.35
N ILE A 104 2.63 -4.20 -5.63
CA ILE A 104 2.21 -5.54 -5.22
C ILE A 104 1.80 -6.30 -6.45
N ASP A 105 2.57 -7.32 -6.81
CA ASP A 105 2.25 -8.22 -7.90
C ASP A 105 1.52 -9.46 -7.38
N LEU A 106 0.39 -9.79 -7.98
CA LEU A 106 -0.44 -10.93 -7.62
C LEU A 106 -0.48 -11.97 -8.74
N PHE A 107 -0.50 -13.25 -8.36
CA PHE A 107 -0.74 -14.35 -9.31
C PHE A 107 -2.17 -14.35 -9.84
N ASP A 108 -3.13 -13.97 -9.00
CA ASP A 108 -4.55 -13.95 -9.34
C ASP A 108 -5.26 -12.78 -8.63
N MET A 109 -5.57 -11.73 -9.40
CA MET A 109 -6.25 -10.54 -8.90
C MET A 109 -7.67 -10.83 -8.39
N THR A 110 -8.29 -11.91 -8.86
CA THR A 110 -9.65 -12.28 -8.43
C THR A 110 -9.69 -12.81 -7.00
N LYS A 111 -8.58 -13.31 -6.49
CA LYS A 111 -8.44 -13.82 -5.11
C LYS A 111 -8.12 -12.74 -4.10
N GLY A 112 -7.60 -11.60 -4.56
CA GLY A 112 -7.20 -10.49 -3.70
C GLY A 112 -6.16 -10.87 -2.64
N PHE A 113 -6.12 -10.10 -1.57
CA PHE A 113 -5.39 -10.41 -0.35
C PHE A 113 -6.34 -11.03 0.66
N GLN A 114 -6.13 -12.29 0.99
CA GLN A 114 -6.80 -12.93 2.12
C GLN A 114 -5.77 -13.06 3.24
N PHE A 115 -6.01 -12.39 4.34
CA PHE A 115 -5.25 -12.59 5.56
C PHE A 115 -5.63 -13.96 6.14
N ASP A 116 -4.64 -14.70 6.66
CA ASP A 116 -4.88 -15.98 7.29
C ASP A 116 -5.83 -15.79 8.50
N GLU A 117 -6.78 -16.72 8.66
CA GLU A 117 -7.80 -16.70 9.74
C GLU A 117 -7.20 -16.68 11.16
N ASN A 118 -5.89 -16.91 11.29
CA ASN A 118 -5.17 -16.89 12.57
C ASN A 118 -4.58 -15.54 12.95
N THR A 119 -4.74 -14.51 12.13
CA THR A 119 -4.34 -13.17 12.48
C THR A 119 -5.52 -12.41 13.08
N ASP A 120 -5.35 -11.80 14.25
CA ASP A 120 -6.31 -10.88 14.89
C ASP A 120 -6.62 -9.63 14.03
N MET A 121 -6.49 -9.74 12.72
CA MET A 121 -6.74 -8.69 11.77
C MET A 121 -8.00 -9.00 10.98
N ASP A 122 -8.93 -8.10 11.07
CA ASP A 122 -10.06 -8.00 10.20
C ASP A 122 -9.63 -8.05 8.73
N SER A 123 -10.31 -8.85 7.94
CA SER A 123 -9.89 -9.14 6.58
C SER A 123 -10.05 -7.92 5.68
N LEU A 124 -8.98 -7.52 5.05
CA LEU A 124 -9.04 -6.61 3.90
C LEU A 124 -9.14 -7.47 2.63
N THR A 125 -10.31 -7.51 2.05
CA THR A 125 -10.55 -8.28 0.83
C THR A 125 -10.66 -7.33 -0.36
N PHE A 126 -9.85 -7.57 -1.38
CA PHE A 126 -10.01 -6.94 -2.69
C PHE A 126 -10.66 -7.95 -3.63
N THR A 127 -11.68 -7.53 -4.35
CA THR A 127 -12.29 -8.35 -5.38
C THR A 127 -12.34 -7.57 -6.68
N ILE A 128 -11.84 -8.18 -7.74
CA ILE A 128 -12.02 -7.69 -9.11
C ILE A 128 -12.98 -8.64 -9.80
N THR A 129 -14.08 -8.10 -10.27
CA THR A 129 -15.08 -8.85 -11.04
C THR A 129 -15.11 -8.32 -12.46
N ASP A 130 -14.92 -9.21 -13.43
CA ASP A 130 -15.11 -8.90 -14.85
C ASP A 130 -16.61 -8.82 -15.13
N ASN A 131 -17.06 -7.70 -15.65
CA ASN A 131 -18.46 -7.48 -16.00
C ASN A 131 -18.81 -8.01 -17.41
N HIS A 132 -17.83 -8.57 -18.14
CA HIS A 132 -17.98 -9.09 -19.53
C HIS A 132 -18.37 -8.03 -20.58
N ASP A 133 -18.15 -6.75 -20.29
CA ASP A 133 -18.39 -5.61 -21.17
C ASP A 133 -17.15 -4.73 -21.34
N ASP A 134 -15.95 -5.33 -21.22
CA ASP A 134 -14.66 -4.64 -21.16
C ASP A 134 -14.49 -3.72 -19.93
N THR A 135 -15.36 -3.87 -18.94
CA THR A 135 -15.24 -3.17 -17.66
C THR A 135 -15.02 -4.13 -16.50
N PHE A 136 -14.36 -3.63 -15.47
CA PHE A 136 -14.10 -4.37 -14.24
C PHE A 136 -14.71 -3.65 -13.04
N ARG A 137 -15.30 -4.40 -12.12
CA ARG A 137 -15.70 -3.88 -10.82
C ARG A 137 -14.60 -4.18 -9.82
N PHE A 138 -14.07 -3.13 -9.22
CA PHE A 138 -13.20 -3.23 -8.05
C PHE A 138 -14.06 -3.06 -6.79
N SER A 139 -13.94 -3.99 -5.86
CA SER A 139 -14.56 -3.90 -4.54
C SER A 139 -13.50 -4.10 -3.48
N GLN A 140 -13.50 -3.22 -2.49
CA GLN A 140 -12.68 -3.32 -1.30
C GLN A 140 -13.62 -3.47 -0.10
N THR A 141 -13.47 -4.54 0.64
CA THR A 141 -14.24 -4.78 1.88
C THR A 141 -13.27 -4.83 3.05
N MET A 142 -13.51 -4.00 4.05
CA MET A 142 -12.87 -4.08 5.36
C MET A 142 -13.88 -4.68 6.32
N ASP A 143 -13.55 -5.81 6.92
CA ASP A 143 -14.32 -6.37 8.01
C ASP A 143 -13.66 -5.94 9.33
N TYR A 144 -14.40 -5.22 10.13
CA TYR A 144 -13.97 -4.76 11.46
C TYR A 144 -14.63 -5.66 12.50
N GLY A 145 -14.22 -6.91 12.55
CA GLY A 145 -14.71 -7.96 13.41
C GLY A 145 -15.48 -7.58 14.67
#